data_59fc9c58394bc1c35629c63db29aebf4
#
_entry.id   59fc9c58394bc1c35629c63db29aebf4
#
_cell.length_a   1.000
_cell.length_b   1.000
_cell.length_c   1.000
_cell.angle_alpha   90.00
_cell.angle_beta   90.00
_cell.angle_gamma   90.00
#
_symmetry.space_group_name_H-M   'P 1'
#
loop_
_entity.id
_entity.type
_entity.pdbx_description
1 polymer ?
#
loop_
_entity_poly.entity_id
_entity_poly.type
_entity_poly.pdbx_seq_one_letter_code
_entity_poly.pdbx_strand_id
1 'polypeptide(L)'
;MRSFGYILSVAFLLTLLSCEVKMPDYVIPPYKIEAFLYDYHLIQSMGGQYSSDDYKEKLYYSYIFEKHNIEKEAFDSSMQWYSRHPKYLKWIYESLETRLNAEVDKLDKEKNLLEDGVTIDEVSLAADSVNLWTGLKSKYL
;
A
#
# COMPACT_ATOMS: atom_id res chain seq x y z
N MET A 1 -44.17 -17.64 31.04
CA MET A 1 -42.86 -18.31 31.18
C MET A 1 -42.20 -18.68 29.83
N ARG A 2 -42.95 -18.91 28.73
CA ARG A 2 -42.39 -19.29 27.40
C ARG A 2 -41.64 -18.12 26.75
N SER A 3 -42.08 -16.88 26.90
CA SER A 3 -41.43 -15.69 26.29
C SER A 3 -40.08 -15.34 26.89
N PHE A 4 -39.85 -15.68 28.17
CA PHE A 4 -38.56 -15.41 28.83
C PHE A 4 -37.41 -16.26 28.28
N GLY A 5 -37.70 -17.50 27.85
CA GLY A 5 -36.75 -18.39 27.20
C GLY A 5 -36.27 -17.86 25.83
N TYR A 6 -37.17 -17.25 25.06
CA TYR A 6 -36.79 -16.66 23.75
C TYR A 6 -35.91 -15.45 23.90
N ILE A 7 -36.17 -14.59 24.90
CA ILE A 7 -35.34 -13.39 25.18
C ILE A 7 -33.93 -13.81 25.60
N LEU A 8 -33.80 -14.81 26.43
CA LEU A 8 -32.51 -15.35 26.87
C LEU A 8 -31.73 -16.00 25.72
N SER A 9 -32.42 -16.73 24.82
CA SER A 9 -31.83 -17.36 23.66
C SER A 9 -31.32 -16.31 22.64
N VAL A 10 -32.09 -15.27 22.37
CA VAL A 10 -31.71 -14.17 21.50
C VAL A 10 -30.53 -13.37 22.07
N ALA A 11 -30.56 -13.09 23.37
CA ALA A 11 -29.45 -12.40 24.05
C ALA A 11 -28.16 -13.22 24.00
N PHE A 12 -28.24 -14.54 24.19
CA PHE A 12 -27.09 -15.43 24.05
C PHE A 12 -26.55 -15.50 22.61
N LEU A 13 -27.43 -15.49 21.62
CA LEU A 13 -27.03 -15.49 20.20
C LEU A 13 -26.32 -14.19 19.81
N LEU A 14 -26.73 -13.04 20.37
CA LEU A 14 -26.12 -11.73 20.12
C LEU A 14 -24.71 -11.61 20.72
N THR A 15 -24.40 -12.31 21.80
CA THR A 15 -23.07 -12.29 22.42
C THR A 15 -22.01 -13.04 21.60
N LEU A 16 -22.43 -13.97 20.74
CA LEU A 16 -21.52 -14.74 19.87
C LEU A 16 -21.01 -13.97 18.65
N LEU A 17 -21.61 -12.83 18.32
CA LEU A 17 -21.28 -12.04 17.12
C LEU A 17 -20.16 -11.00 17.35
N SER A 18 -19.68 -10.83 18.58
CA SER A 18 -18.68 -9.80 18.92
C SER A 18 -17.26 -10.35 19.08
N CYS A 19 -16.80 -11.15 18.12
CA CYS A 19 -15.39 -11.53 18.07
C CYS A 19 -14.64 -10.60 17.10
N GLU A 20 -14.26 -9.41 17.56
CA GLU A 20 -13.33 -8.56 16.83
C GLU A 20 -11.92 -9.10 17.03
N VAL A 21 -11.33 -9.62 15.96
CA VAL A 21 -9.97 -10.17 16.00
C VAL A 21 -8.99 -8.98 16.16
N LYS A 22 -8.39 -8.88 17.36
CA LYS A 22 -7.36 -7.89 17.62
C LYS A 22 -6.11 -8.22 16.83
N MET A 23 -5.57 -7.23 16.15
CA MET A 23 -4.32 -7.38 15.39
C MET A 23 -3.15 -7.60 16.37
N PRO A 24 -2.32 -8.64 16.18
CA PRO A 24 -1.13 -8.88 16.98
C PRO A 24 -0.08 -7.79 16.79
N ASP A 25 0.72 -7.54 17.82
CA ASP A 25 1.73 -6.47 17.83
C ASP A 25 2.87 -6.70 16.81
N TYR A 26 3.10 -7.96 16.39
CA TYR A 26 4.11 -8.29 15.38
C TYR A 26 3.63 -8.02 13.94
N VAL A 27 2.34 -7.76 13.74
CA VAL A 27 1.77 -7.47 12.41
C VAL A 27 1.98 -6.00 12.11
N ILE A 28 2.62 -5.71 11.00
CA ILE A 28 2.81 -4.35 10.51
C ILE A 28 1.44 -3.72 10.26
N PRO A 29 1.18 -2.48 10.73
CA PRO A 29 -0.11 -1.82 10.55
C PRO A 29 -0.54 -1.69 9.08
N PRO A 30 -1.85 -1.79 8.75
CA PRO A 30 -2.35 -1.78 7.38
C PRO A 30 -1.90 -0.59 6.55
N TYR A 31 -1.85 0.62 7.15
CA TYR A 31 -1.42 1.84 6.47
C TYR A 31 0.07 1.81 6.07
N LYS A 32 0.93 1.11 6.83
CA LYS A 32 2.34 0.92 6.47
C LYS A 32 2.50 -0.09 5.34
N ILE A 33 1.71 -1.16 5.35
CA ILE A 33 1.67 -2.13 4.25
C ILE A 33 1.16 -1.47 2.98
N GLU A 34 0.12 -0.65 3.05
CA GLU A 34 -0.41 0.11 1.90
C GLU A 34 0.67 1.01 1.30
N ALA A 35 1.37 1.80 2.14
CA ALA A 35 2.43 2.68 1.67
C ALA A 35 3.61 1.90 1.04
N PHE A 36 3.97 0.76 1.61
CA PHE A 36 4.98 -0.14 1.05
C PHE A 36 4.55 -0.70 -0.32
N LEU A 37 3.31 -1.20 -0.42
CA LEU A 37 2.77 -1.75 -1.66
C LEU A 37 2.63 -0.68 -2.76
N TYR A 38 2.33 0.56 -2.40
CA TYR A 38 2.29 1.68 -3.33
C TYR A 38 3.66 1.86 -4.02
N ASP A 39 4.73 2.00 -3.26
CA ASP A 39 6.08 2.14 -3.81
C ASP A 39 6.52 0.88 -4.57
N TYR A 40 6.15 -0.31 -4.08
CA TYR A 40 6.41 -1.58 -4.74
C TYR A 40 5.80 -1.63 -6.15
N HIS A 41 4.52 -1.32 -6.28
CA HIS A 41 3.83 -1.29 -7.58
C HIS A 41 4.37 -0.21 -8.51
N LEU A 42 4.74 0.95 -7.97
CA LEU A 42 5.34 2.03 -8.73
C LEU A 42 6.68 1.57 -9.35
N ILE A 43 7.57 0.98 -8.56
CA ILE A 43 8.85 0.44 -9.05
C ILE A 43 8.63 -0.70 -10.05
N GLN A 44 7.69 -1.59 -9.79
CA GLN A 44 7.35 -2.68 -10.70
C GLN A 44 6.86 -2.17 -12.05
N SER A 45 6.05 -1.12 -12.08
CA SER A 45 5.59 -0.50 -13.32
C SER A 45 6.71 0.16 -14.13
N MET A 46 7.72 0.70 -13.45
CA MET A 46 8.91 1.29 -14.07
C MET A 46 9.89 0.22 -14.58
N GLY A 47 9.99 -0.92 -13.89
CA GLY A 47 10.89 -2.03 -14.22
C GLY A 47 10.58 -2.71 -15.55
N GLY A 48 9.33 -2.68 -16.01
CA GLY A 48 8.94 -3.19 -17.33
C GLY A 48 9.58 -2.46 -18.52
N GLN A 49 10.11 -1.25 -18.31
CA GLN A 49 10.87 -0.48 -19.31
C GLN A 49 12.39 -0.74 -19.27
N TYR A 50 12.89 -1.29 -18.18
CA TYR A 50 14.32 -1.54 -17.97
C TYR A 50 14.58 -3.05 -17.92
N SER A 51 14.58 -3.65 -19.08
CA SER A 51 14.87 -5.04 -19.41
C SER A 51 15.96 -5.71 -18.56
N SER A 52 15.64 -6.87 -17.99
CA SER A 52 16.51 -8.05 -17.72
C SER A 52 17.68 -7.93 -16.74
N ASP A 53 17.80 -6.89 -15.93
CA ASP A 53 18.88 -6.81 -14.94
C ASP A 53 18.37 -7.21 -13.54
N ASP A 54 18.46 -8.53 -13.26
CA ASP A 54 18.10 -9.14 -11.95
C ASP A 54 18.74 -8.41 -10.74
N TYR A 55 19.90 -7.79 -10.97
CA TYR A 55 20.59 -6.99 -9.96
C TYR A 55 19.85 -5.70 -9.62
N LYS A 56 19.32 -4.98 -10.62
CA LYS A 56 18.57 -3.73 -10.40
C LYS A 56 17.26 -4.01 -9.68
N GLU A 57 16.57 -5.07 -10.06
CA GLU A 57 15.34 -5.48 -9.38
C GLU A 57 15.58 -5.75 -7.89
N LYS A 58 16.60 -6.53 -7.54
CA LYS A 58 16.99 -6.77 -6.15
C LYS A 58 17.35 -5.49 -5.39
N LEU A 59 18.03 -4.56 -6.07
CA LEU A 59 18.40 -3.28 -5.48
C LEU A 59 17.18 -2.43 -5.14
N TYR A 60 16.19 -2.38 -6.03
CA TYR A 60 14.95 -1.65 -5.79
C TYR A 60 14.14 -2.23 -4.65
N TYR A 61 14.04 -3.55 -4.56
CA TYR A 61 13.34 -4.19 -3.45
C TYR A 61 14.02 -3.90 -2.10
N SER A 62 15.35 -4.02 -2.04
CA SER A 62 16.09 -3.70 -0.80
C SER A 62 15.89 -2.24 -0.38
N TYR A 63 15.86 -1.32 -1.35
CA TYR A 63 15.60 0.09 -1.09
C TYR A 63 14.20 0.34 -0.50
N ILE A 64 13.14 -0.32 -1.02
CA ILE A 64 11.78 -0.14 -0.48
C ILE A 64 11.72 -0.61 0.97
N PHE A 65 12.29 -1.76 1.29
CA PHE A 65 12.34 -2.27 2.66
C PHE A 65 13.05 -1.28 3.59
N GLU A 66 14.18 -0.74 3.16
CA GLU A 66 14.92 0.26 3.91
C GLU A 66 14.13 1.58 4.07
N LYS A 67 13.54 2.09 2.99
CA LYS A 67 12.73 3.33 2.98
C LYS A 67 11.61 3.29 4.00
N HIS A 68 10.92 2.15 4.09
CA HIS A 68 9.78 1.97 5.00
C HIS A 68 10.19 1.49 6.39
N ASN A 69 11.49 1.22 6.60
CA ASN A 69 12.01 0.61 7.82
C ASN A 69 11.21 -0.66 8.19
N ILE A 70 11.09 -1.56 7.21
CA ILE A 70 10.40 -2.83 7.32
C ILE A 70 11.41 -3.95 7.07
N GLU A 71 11.47 -4.91 7.98
CA GLU A 71 12.25 -6.14 7.77
C GLU A 71 11.43 -7.13 6.92
N LYS A 72 12.13 -7.84 6.04
CA LYS A 72 11.48 -8.79 5.12
C LYS A 72 10.69 -9.86 5.87
N GLU A 73 11.22 -10.40 6.94
CA GLU A 73 10.59 -11.42 7.79
C GLU A 73 9.31 -10.89 8.46
N ALA A 74 9.34 -9.62 8.90
CA ALA A 74 8.16 -8.96 9.47
C ALA A 74 7.08 -8.71 8.40
N PHE A 75 7.49 -8.35 7.19
CA PHE A 75 6.58 -8.20 6.06
C PHE A 75 5.92 -9.54 5.70
N ASP A 76 6.71 -10.60 5.52
CA ASP A 76 6.22 -11.94 5.16
C ASP A 76 5.24 -12.46 6.23
N SER A 77 5.57 -12.31 7.51
CA SER A 77 4.71 -12.69 8.64
C SER A 77 3.40 -11.89 8.66
N SER A 78 3.47 -10.60 8.38
CA SER A 78 2.30 -9.72 8.29
C SER A 78 1.40 -10.11 7.13
N MET A 79 1.96 -10.36 5.95
CA MET A 79 1.20 -10.80 4.77
C MET A 79 0.55 -12.16 4.99
N GLN A 80 1.22 -13.08 5.69
CA GLN A 80 0.62 -14.35 6.09
C GLN A 80 -0.58 -14.14 7.04
N TRP A 81 -0.48 -13.20 7.98
CA TRP A 81 -1.59 -12.86 8.86
C TRP A 81 -2.74 -12.24 8.07
N TYR A 82 -2.47 -11.26 7.19
CA TYR A 82 -3.46 -10.58 6.35
C TYR A 82 -4.19 -11.55 5.42
N SER A 83 -3.50 -12.55 4.87
CA SER A 83 -4.12 -13.56 4.01
C SER A 83 -5.22 -14.37 4.71
N ARG A 84 -5.13 -14.49 6.04
CA ARG A 84 -6.15 -15.15 6.88
C ARG A 84 -7.22 -14.19 7.38
N HIS A 85 -7.06 -12.87 7.14
CA HIS A 85 -7.95 -11.81 7.60
C HIS A 85 -8.38 -10.93 6.43
N PRO A 86 -9.24 -11.43 5.53
CA PRO A 86 -9.55 -10.81 4.24
C PRO A 86 -10.15 -9.41 4.37
N LYS A 87 -10.80 -9.08 5.48
CA LYS A 87 -11.30 -7.74 5.77
C LYS A 87 -10.20 -6.68 5.77
N TYR A 88 -9.06 -6.98 6.40
CA TYR A 88 -7.91 -6.07 6.45
C TYR A 88 -7.18 -6.00 5.11
N LEU A 89 -7.01 -7.15 4.47
CA LEU A 89 -6.37 -7.21 3.16
C LEU A 89 -7.18 -6.43 2.12
N LYS A 90 -8.51 -6.57 2.13
CA LYS A 90 -9.41 -5.81 1.26
C LYS A 90 -9.24 -4.31 1.48
N TRP A 91 -9.23 -3.85 2.73
CA TRP A 91 -9.03 -2.45 3.06
C TRP A 91 -7.70 -1.91 2.52
N ILE A 92 -6.61 -2.68 2.66
CA ILE A 92 -5.29 -2.29 2.14
C ILE A 92 -5.36 -2.05 0.64
N TYR A 93 -5.93 -2.98 -0.12
CA TYR A 93 -6.00 -2.87 -1.58
C TYR A 93 -6.99 -1.79 -2.04
N GLU A 94 -8.12 -1.59 -1.38
CA GLU A 94 -9.05 -0.50 -1.68
C GLU A 94 -8.42 0.88 -1.42
N SER A 95 -7.65 1.02 -0.35
CA SER A 95 -6.90 2.24 -0.05
C SER A 95 -5.82 2.50 -1.10
N LEU A 96 -5.07 1.46 -1.48
CA LEU A 96 -4.05 1.52 -2.52
C LEU A 96 -4.64 1.92 -3.88
N GLU A 97 -5.74 1.29 -4.28
CA GLU A 97 -6.45 1.61 -5.52
C GLU A 97 -6.91 3.08 -5.55
N THR A 98 -7.50 3.55 -4.45
CA THR A 98 -7.93 4.94 -4.33
C THR A 98 -6.76 5.91 -4.51
N ARG A 99 -5.61 5.61 -3.91
CA ARG A 99 -4.41 6.43 -4.02
C ARG A 99 -3.83 6.43 -5.43
N LEU A 100 -3.73 5.25 -6.07
CA LEU A 100 -3.24 5.13 -7.44
C LEU A 100 -4.13 5.88 -8.44
N ASN A 101 -5.45 5.75 -8.30
CA ASN A 101 -6.40 6.47 -9.16
C ASN A 101 -6.28 7.99 -8.98
N ALA A 102 -6.09 8.47 -7.74
CA ALA A 102 -5.88 9.89 -7.50
C ALA A 102 -4.58 10.42 -8.16
N GLU A 103 -3.52 9.63 -8.23
CA GLU A 103 -2.30 10.00 -8.95
C GLU A 103 -2.51 10.00 -10.47
N VAL A 104 -3.22 9.02 -11.02
CA VAL A 104 -3.59 9.00 -12.46
C VAL A 104 -4.40 10.23 -12.82
N ASP A 105 -5.42 10.59 -12.02
CA ASP A 105 -6.23 11.77 -12.26
C ASP A 105 -5.43 13.08 -12.23
N LYS A 106 -4.40 13.16 -11.39
CA LYS A 106 -3.48 14.32 -11.38
C LYS A 106 -2.65 14.39 -12.65
N LEU A 107 -2.05 13.27 -13.05
CA LEU A 107 -1.22 13.19 -14.27
C LEU A 107 -2.05 13.52 -15.53
N ASP A 108 -3.27 13.04 -15.62
CA ASP A 108 -4.16 13.35 -16.75
C ASP A 108 -4.53 14.84 -16.80
N LYS A 109 -4.78 15.46 -15.65
CA LYS A 109 -5.03 16.93 -15.59
C LYS A 109 -3.80 17.71 -16.02
N GLU A 110 -2.62 17.31 -15.54
CA GLU A 110 -1.35 17.96 -15.89
C GLU A 110 -1.04 17.82 -17.38
N LYS A 111 -1.23 16.62 -17.95
CA LYS A 111 -1.09 16.38 -19.38
C LYS A 111 -2.01 17.28 -20.21
N ASN A 112 -3.29 17.38 -19.82
CA ASN A 112 -4.25 18.24 -20.53
C ASN A 112 -3.84 19.72 -20.47
N LEU A 113 -3.32 20.19 -19.34
CA LEU A 113 -2.81 21.57 -19.23
C LEU A 113 -1.60 21.82 -20.12
N LEU A 114 -0.71 20.85 -20.29
CA LEU A 114 0.44 20.93 -21.20
C LEU A 114 0.00 20.95 -22.66
N GLU A 115 -0.99 20.15 -23.03
CA GLU A 115 -1.56 20.11 -24.40
C GLU A 115 -2.28 21.42 -24.76
N ASP A 116 -2.90 22.08 -23.77
CA ASP A 116 -3.55 23.40 -23.94
C ASP A 116 -2.56 24.58 -24.00
N GLY A 117 -1.25 24.32 -23.98
CA GLY A 117 -0.20 25.34 -24.14
C GLY A 117 0.02 26.22 -22.91
N VAL A 118 -0.47 25.81 -21.76
CA VAL A 118 -0.17 26.47 -20.47
C VAL A 118 1.26 26.08 -20.06
N THR A 119 2.17 27.05 -20.08
CA THR A 119 3.53 26.85 -19.57
C THR A 119 3.47 26.66 -18.06
N ILE A 120 3.76 25.47 -17.60
CA ILE A 120 3.78 25.13 -16.17
C ILE A 120 5.13 25.57 -15.64
N ASP A 121 5.17 26.73 -14.98
CA ASP A 121 6.38 27.24 -14.31
C ASP A 121 6.73 26.50 -13.02
N GLU A 122 5.88 25.58 -12.54
CA GLU A 122 6.15 24.75 -11.37
C GLU A 122 5.52 23.37 -11.49
N VAL A 123 6.24 22.44 -12.13
CA VAL A 123 5.88 21.01 -12.04
C VAL A 123 6.51 20.42 -10.78
N SER A 124 5.78 20.48 -9.70
CA SER A 124 6.17 19.90 -8.39
C SER A 124 6.20 18.35 -8.39
N LEU A 125 5.65 17.71 -9.41
CA LEU A 125 5.48 16.25 -9.50
C LEU A 125 6.74 15.49 -9.94
N ALA A 126 7.64 16.12 -10.68
CA ALA A 126 8.93 15.53 -11.01
C ALA A 126 9.85 15.42 -9.77
N ALA A 127 9.57 16.22 -8.73
CA ALA A 127 10.44 16.30 -7.56
C ALA A 127 10.47 15.00 -6.76
N ASP A 128 9.35 14.31 -6.56
CA ASP A 128 9.32 13.11 -5.73
C ASP A 128 9.89 11.87 -6.45
N SER A 129 9.60 11.70 -7.72
CA SER A 129 10.20 10.62 -8.51
C SER A 129 11.67 10.90 -8.82
N VAL A 130 12.05 12.16 -9.12
CA VAL A 130 13.45 12.57 -9.32
C VAL A 130 14.24 12.50 -8.01
N ASN A 131 13.65 12.85 -6.86
CA ASN A 131 14.30 12.70 -5.56
C ASN A 131 14.51 11.24 -5.19
N LEU A 132 13.59 10.34 -5.54
CA LEU A 132 13.79 8.90 -5.42
C LEU A 132 15.00 8.43 -6.25
N TRP A 133 15.10 8.89 -7.51
CA TRP A 133 16.19 8.55 -8.43
C TRP A 133 17.54 9.14 -8.01
N THR A 134 17.57 10.40 -7.58
CA THR A 134 18.80 11.05 -7.12
C THR A 134 19.31 10.47 -5.82
N GLY A 135 18.40 10.10 -4.90
CA GLY A 135 18.74 9.40 -3.66
C GLY A 135 19.36 8.02 -3.91
N LEU A 136 18.79 7.25 -4.84
CA LEU A 136 19.33 5.95 -5.25
C LEU A 136 20.69 6.10 -5.94
N LYS A 137 20.83 7.02 -6.87
CA LYS A 137 22.07 7.26 -7.62
C LYS A 137 23.22 7.71 -6.71
N SER A 138 22.94 8.56 -5.73
CA SER A 138 23.96 9.06 -4.80
C SER A 138 24.45 7.99 -3.81
N LYS A 139 23.63 6.98 -3.50
CA LYS A 139 23.97 5.97 -2.48
C LYS A 139 24.63 4.71 -3.08
N TYR A 140 24.39 4.44 -4.38
CA TYR A 140 24.77 3.16 -5.00
C TYR A 140 25.62 3.29 -6.28
N LEU A 141 25.96 4.49 -6.72
CA LEU A 141 26.93 4.82 -7.77
C LEU A 141 28.04 5.73 -7.26
#